data_007ecb2b7448ad5b2b9847d1c1eccb30
#
_entry.id   007ecb2b7448ad5b2b9847d1c1eccb30
#
_cell.length_a   1.000
_cell.length_b   1.000
_cell.length_c   1.000
_cell.angle_alpha   90.00
_cell.angle_beta   90.00
_cell.angle_gamma   90.00
#
_symmetry.space_group_name_H-M   'P 1'
#
loop_
_entity.id
_entity.type
_entity.pdbx_description
1 polymer ?
#
loop_
_entity_poly.entity_id
_entity_poly.type
_entity_poly.pdbx_seq_one_letter_code
_entity_poly.pdbx_strand_id
1 'polypeptide(L)'
;MYLDRENLFLILFDDINIAYVNGELFQDNVMRDGGALFLGHLLPDDSLKKISSEKGRFRAKQTKFAAGSVFGQVQSTIAAEDDILICDDLGDEWADFIGMNTKGAPPTITFYHAKHGKLTLGAGAFHISVSQAEKNLGRLALPKAAIDTKFYSWEKEPYSNSNKVTAIARVMRGGPRSDIEKHLARLRNSPEVFKRVSIVTSSLSKKA
;
A
#
# COMPACT_ATOMS: atom_id res chain seq x y z
N MET A 1 -12.51 -23.90 -40.91
CA MET A 1 -11.15 -23.72 -40.41
C MET A 1 -11.14 -24.03 -38.92
N TYR A 2 -10.02 -24.49 -38.30
CA TYR A 2 -10.01 -24.88 -36.90
C TYR A 2 -10.32 -23.69 -35.95
N LEU A 3 -9.76 -22.54 -36.26
CA LEU A 3 -9.98 -21.31 -35.49
C LEU A 3 -11.45 -20.86 -35.43
N ASP A 4 -12.20 -21.05 -36.54
CA ASP A 4 -13.63 -20.65 -36.61
C ASP A 4 -14.54 -21.54 -35.76
N ARG A 5 -14.13 -22.77 -35.45
CA ARG A 5 -14.90 -23.69 -34.61
C ARG A 5 -14.71 -23.51 -33.16
N GLU A 6 -13.48 -23.17 -32.77
CA GLU A 6 -13.07 -23.14 -31.35
C GLU A 6 -13.19 -21.73 -30.74
N ASN A 7 -13.34 -20.69 -31.59
CA ASN A 7 -13.35 -19.26 -31.12
C ASN A 7 -12.21 -18.91 -30.15
N LEU A 8 -11.10 -19.65 -30.22
CA LEU A 8 -9.97 -19.53 -29.29
C LEU A 8 -8.93 -18.52 -29.77
N PHE A 9 -9.38 -17.37 -30.26
CA PHE A 9 -8.45 -16.32 -30.68
C PHE A 9 -8.86 -14.97 -30.11
N LEU A 10 -7.86 -14.14 -29.90
CA LEU A 10 -7.97 -12.76 -29.45
C LEU A 10 -7.58 -11.85 -30.61
N ILE A 11 -8.46 -10.88 -30.94
CA ILE A 11 -8.11 -9.79 -31.86
C ILE A 11 -8.02 -8.50 -31.03
N LEU A 12 -6.88 -7.85 -31.12
CA LEU A 12 -6.68 -6.51 -30.61
C LEU A 12 -6.77 -5.53 -31.78
N PHE A 13 -7.50 -4.46 -31.58
CA PHE A 13 -7.71 -3.40 -32.56
C PHE A 13 -6.75 -2.23 -32.27
N ASP A 14 -6.58 -1.34 -33.24
CA ASP A 14 -5.86 -0.07 -33.03
C ASP A 14 -6.52 0.79 -31.95
N ASP A 15 -7.84 0.69 -31.81
CA ASP A 15 -8.54 1.22 -30.63
C ASP A 15 -8.36 0.25 -29.45
N ILE A 16 -7.54 0.67 -28.48
CA ILE A 16 -7.23 -0.10 -27.28
C ILE A 16 -8.45 -0.43 -26.40
N ASN A 17 -9.56 0.26 -26.62
CA ASN A 17 -10.80 0.02 -25.89
C ASN A 17 -11.63 -1.11 -26.51
N ILE A 18 -11.23 -1.65 -27.63
CA ILE A 18 -11.95 -2.71 -28.33
C ILE A 18 -11.11 -3.98 -28.38
N ALA A 19 -11.73 -5.09 -28.00
CA ALA A 19 -11.11 -6.42 -28.11
C ALA A 19 -12.17 -7.44 -28.53
N TYR A 20 -11.78 -8.37 -29.40
CA TYR A 20 -12.57 -9.54 -29.71
C TYR A 20 -11.97 -10.75 -28.98
N VAL A 21 -12.77 -11.38 -28.12
CA VAL A 21 -12.34 -12.49 -27.28
C VAL A 21 -13.40 -13.60 -27.33
N ASN A 22 -12.99 -14.80 -27.67
CA ASN A 22 -13.83 -15.99 -27.60
C ASN A 22 -15.19 -15.85 -28.35
N GLY A 23 -15.19 -15.21 -29.50
CA GLY A 23 -16.42 -15.05 -30.30
C GLY A 23 -17.20 -13.79 -29.99
N GLU A 24 -16.83 -12.98 -29.02
CA GLU A 24 -17.55 -11.76 -28.60
C GLU A 24 -16.69 -10.52 -28.74
N LEU A 25 -17.32 -9.43 -29.11
CA LEU A 25 -16.72 -8.11 -29.21
C LEU A 25 -16.95 -7.35 -27.89
N PHE A 26 -15.88 -7.00 -27.22
CA PHE A 26 -15.90 -6.21 -25.99
C PHE A 26 -15.46 -4.79 -26.30
N GLN A 27 -16.19 -3.84 -25.73
CA GLN A 27 -15.77 -2.46 -25.67
C GLN A 27 -15.52 -2.09 -24.20
N ASP A 28 -14.27 -1.74 -23.90
CA ASP A 28 -13.91 -1.25 -22.55
C ASP A 28 -14.20 0.25 -22.45
N ASN A 29 -15.25 0.59 -21.70
CA ASN A 29 -15.58 1.98 -21.39
C ASN A 29 -14.86 2.49 -20.13
N VAL A 30 -14.14 1.64 -19.39
CA VAL A 30 -13.44 2.02 -18.16
C VAL A 30 -12.37 3.05 -18.47
N MET A 31 -11.68 2.96 -19.59
CA MET A 31 -10.68 3.94 -20.00
C MET A 31 -11.28 5.33 -20.31
N ARG A 32 -12.54 5.40 -20.76
CA ARG A 32 -13.24 6.68 -20.96
C ARG A 32 -13.57 7.40 -19.66
N ASP A 33 -13.99 6.64 -18.65
CA ASP A 33 -14.42 7.16 -17.34
C ASP A 33 -13.35 6.95 -16.26
N GLY A 34 -12.43 6.00 -16.46
CA GLY A 34 -11.41 5.59 -15.51
C GLY A 34 -10.43 6.69 -15.13
N GLY A 35 -10.15 7.62 -16.02
CA GLY A 35 -9.31 8.77 -15.73
C GLY A 35 -9.89 9.65 -14.63
N ALA A 36 -11.18 9.96 -14.68
CA ALA A 36 -11.86 10.76 -13.65
C ALA A 36 -11.93 10.02 -12.32
N LEU A 37 -12.26 8.72 -12.34
CA LEU A 37 -12.26 7.87 -11.15
C LEU A 37 -10.85 7.79 -10.53
N PHE A 38 -9.82 7.50 -11.34
CA PHE A 38 -8.44 7.46 -10.87
C PHE A 38 -8.00 8.78 -10.24
N LEU A 39 -8.25 9.91 -10.91
CA LEU A 39 -7.94 11.25 -10.39
C LEU A 39 -8.70 11.54 -9.08
N GLY A 40 -9.90 11.01 -8.90
CA GLY A 40 -10.67 11.10 -7.66
C GLY A 40 -9.98 10.43 -6.47
N HIS A 41 -9.23 9.35 -6.71
CA HIS A 41 -8.48 8.64 -5.68
C HIS A 41 -7.09 9.23 -5.40
N LEU A 42 -6.60 10.16 -6.22
CA LEU A 42 -5.34 10.86 -5.96
C LEU A 42 -5.55 11.97 -4.92
N LEU A 43 -4.91 11.81 -3.78
CA LEU A 43 -4.88 12.79 -2.69
C LEU A 43 -3.51 13.50 -2.69
N PRO A 44 -3.41 14.73 -3.23
CA PRO A 44 -2.15 15.45 -3.24
C PRO A 44 -1.70 15.79 -1.81
N ASP A 45 -0.43 15.56 -1.52
CA ASP A 45 0.19 15.91 -0.25
C ASP A 45 1.50 16.68 -0.51
N ASP A 46 1.52 17.93 -0.08
CA ASP A 46 2.66 18.83 -0.29
C ASP A 46 3.92 18.39 0.47
N SER A 47 3.77 17.60 1.50
CA SER A 47 4.91 17.04 2.25
C SER A 47 5.76 16.12 1.38
N LEU A 48 5.16 15.47 0.37
CA LEU A 48 5.85 14.58 -0.55
C LEU A 48 6.68 15.29 -1.62
N LYS A 49 6.47 16.59 -1.84
CA LYS A 49 7.22 17.37 -2.86
C LYS A 49 8.72 17.50 -2.56
N LYS A 50 9.10 17.49 -1.29
CA LYS A 50 10.49 17.68 -0.83
C LYS A 50 11.18 16.37 -0.44
N ILE A 51 10.58 15.23 -0.75
CA ILE A 51 11.13 13.93 -0.42
C ILE A 51 12.32 13.61 -1.34
N SER A 52 13.40 13.14 -0.75
CA SER A 52 14.64 12.81 -1.46
C SER A 52 14.96 11.30 -1.48
N SER A 53 14.18 10.49 -0.77
CA SER A 53 14.44 9.05 -0.63
C SER A 53 13.21 8.31 -0.11
N GLU A 54 13.18 6.99 -0.29
CA GLU A 54 12.11 6.14 0.24
C GLU A 54 12.20 6.02 1.77
N LYS A 55 13.34 5.61 2.29
CA LYS A 55 13.55 5.28 3.72
C LYS A 55 14.51 6.23 4.44
N GLY A 56 15.28 7.02 3.69
CA GLY A 56 16.32 7.91 4.22
C GLY A 56 17.63 7.20 4.54
N ARG A 57 18.53 7.93 5.19
CA ARG A 57 19.81 7.37 5.68
C ARG A 57 19.62 6.90 7.12
N PHE A 58 20.15 5.72 7.42
CA PHE A 58 20.07 5.13 8.76
C PHE A 58 21.31 5.45 9.59
N ARG A 59 21.06 5.72 10.87
CA ARG A 59 22.09 5.91 11.91
C ARG A 59 21.82 4.95 13.07
N ALA A 60 22.86 4.52 13.74
CA ALA A 60 22.73 3.79 14.99
C ALA A 60 21.93 4.61 16.02
N LYS A 61 21.07 3.95 16.79
CA LYS A 61 20.19 4.58 17.80
C LYS A 61 19.12 5.53 17.22
N GLN A 62 18.92 5.57 15.91
CA GLN A 62 17.83 6.33 15.30
C GLN A 62 16.48 5.70 15.70
N THR A 63 15.55 6.53 16.21
CA THR A 63 14.24 6.10 16.73
C THR A 63 13.09 6.40 15.79
N LYS A 64 13.30 7.17 14.71
CA LYS A 64 12.29 7.54 13.72
C LYS A 64 12.90 7.52 12.33
N PHE A 65 12.09 7.31 11.30
CA PHE A 65 12.54 7.48 9.92
C PHE A 65 12.90 8.94 9.63
N ALA A 66 13.77 9.15 8.65
CA ALA A 66 14.18 10.51 8.27
C ALA A 66 12.98 11.32 7.75
N ALA A 67 12.81 12.54 8.23
CA ALA A 67 11.69 13.41 7.81
C ALA A 67 11.65 13.68 6.29
N GLY A 68 12.81 13.69 5.61
CA GLY A 68 12.93 13.82 4.15
C GLY A 68 12.74 12.50 3.38
N SER A 69 12.12 11.48 3.97
CA SER A 69 11.82 10.20 3.33
C SER A 69 10.32 9.93 3.29
N VAL A 70 9.88 9.09 2.33
CA VAL A 70 8.47 8.68 2.24
C VAL A 70 8.05 7.97 3.53
N PHE A 71 8.89 7.07 4.05
CA PHE A 71 8.62 6.37 5.31
C PHE A 71 8.46 7.35 6.49
N GLY A 72 9.29 8.39 6.55
CA GLY A 72 9.16 9.45 7.56
C GLY A 72 7.85 10.22 7.45
N GLN A 73 7.37 10.48 6.23
CA GLN A 73 6.08 11.13 6.01
C GLN A 73 4.90 10.23 6.37
N VAL A 74 4.95 8.93 6.05
CA VAL A 74 3.93 7.99 6.52
C VAL A 74 3.87 8.00 8.04
N GLN A 75 5.02 7.88 8.72
CA GLN A 75 5.10 7.83 10.18
C GLN A 75 4.56 9.09 10.87
N SER A 76 4.84 10.27 10.31
CA SER A 76 4.59 11.56 10.99
C SER A 76 3.35 12.30 10.53
N THR A 77 2.94 12.12 9.28
CA THR A 77 1.92 12.98 8.64
C THR A 77 0.78 12.16 8.04
N ILE A 78 1.08 11.24 7.12
CA ILE A 78 0.07 10.56 6.31
C ILE A 78 -0.78 9.61 7.15
N ALA A 79 -0.14 8.87 8.06
CA ALA A 79 -0.83 7.98 9.00
C ALA A 79 -1.07 8.65 10.37
N ALA A 80 -1.17 9.99 10.44
CA ALA A 80 -1.31 10.70 11.70
C ALA A 80 -2.59 10.34 12.48
N GLU A 81 -3.67 10.06 11.75
CA GLU A 81 -4.96 9.68 12.30
C GLU A 81 -5.05 8.21 12.76
N ASP A 82 -4.05 7.40 12.43
CA ASP A 82 -4.01 6.01 12.87
C ASP A 82 -3.50 5.94 14.32
N ASP A 83 -4.31 5.44 15.23
CA ASP A 83 -3.93 5.23 16.62
C ASP A 83 -3.04 3.98 16.83
N ILE A 84 -3.04 3.08 15.85
CA ILE A 84 -2.08 1.98 15.77
C ILE A 84 -1.32 2.10 14.44
N LEU A 85 0.02 2.05 14.50
CA LEU A 85 0.88 2.05 13.31
C LEU A 85 2.03 1.07 13.50
N ILE A 86 2.14 0.14 12.55
CA ILE A 86 3.15 -0.91 12.54
C ILE A 86 3.96 -0.81 11.25
N CYS A 87 5.28 -0.83 11.33
CA CYS A 87 6.17 -0.97 10.18
C CYS A 87 6.38 -2.46 9.89
N ASP A 88 5.78 -2.94 8.80
CA ASP A 88 5.82 -4.34 8.36
C ASP A 88 6.79 -4.57 7.20
N ASP A 89 7.68 -3.62 6.92
CA ASP A 89 8.75 -3.75 5.92
C ASP A 89 9.71 -4.89 6.30
N LEU A 90 9.34 -6.10 5.90
CA LEU A 90 9.98 -7.39 6.16
C LEU A 90 10.07 -8.17 4.84
N GLY A 91 10.78 -9.29 4.81
CA GLY A 91 10.84 -10.13 3.61
C GLY A 91 9.50 -10.75 3.17
N ASP A 92 8.57 -10.90 4.10
CA ASP A 92 7.20 -11.40 3.91
C ASP A 92 6.15 -10.33 4.19
N GLU A 93 6.45 -9.08 3.92
CA GLU A 93 5.61 -7.91 4.19
C GLU A 93 4.21 -8.01 3.57
N TRP A 94 3.21 -7.53 4.30
CA TRP A 94 1.86 -7.28 3.78
C TRP A 94 1.75 -5.88 3.18
N ALA A 95 2.49 -4.95 3.75
CA ALA A 95 2.67 -3.57 3.32
C ALA A 95 3.94 -3.01 3.98
N ASP A 96 4.40 -1.85 3.57
CA ASP A 96 5.47 -1.16 4.31
C ASP A 96 5.01 -0.74 5.71
N PHE A 97 3.73 -0.29 5.81
CA PHE A 97 3.10 0.01 7.10
C PHE A 97 1.67 -0.51 7.13
N ILE A 98 1.24 -0.92 8.32
CA ILE A 98 -0.14 -1.26 8.65
C ILE A 98 -0.64 -0.23 9.65
N GLY A 99 -1.58 0.60 9.24
CA GLY A 99 -2.22 1.60 10.07
C GLY A 99 -3.65 1.21 10.44
N MET A 100 -4.09 1.55 11.63
CA MET A 100 -5.47 1.35 12.09
C MET A 100 -5.96 2.59 12.81
N ASN A 101 -7.09 3.12 12.37
CA ASN A 101 -7.86 4.09 13.13
C ASN A 101 -9.03 3.35 13.79
N THR A 102 -8.87 3.01 15.07
CA THR A 102 -9.84 2.20 15.80
C THR A 102 -10.98 3.04 16.38
N LYS A 103 -10.81 4.37 16.40
CA LYS A 103 -11.76 5.37 16.92
C LYS A 103 -12.59 6.04 15.83
N GLY A 104 -12.22 5.84 14.56
CA GLY A 104 -12.95 6.37 13.41
C GLY A 104 -14.36 5.79 13.30
N ALA A 105 -15.23 6.51 12.63
CA ALA A 105 -16.59 6.08 12.30
C ALA A 105 -16.80 6.18 10.77
N PRO A 106 -16.60 5.09 10.03
CA PRO A 106 -16.24 3.74 10.46
C PRO A 106 -14.78 3.60 10.88
N PRO A 107 -14.43 2.59 11.69
CA PRO A 107 -13.04 2.27 11.96
C PRO A 107 -12.36 1.79 10.69
N THR A 108 -11.07 2.08 10.55
CA THR A 108 -10.33 1.76 9.32
C THR A 108 -9.10 0.90 9.58
N ILE A 109 -8.73 0.09 8.58
CA ILE A 109 -7.40 -0.49 8.47
C ILE A 109 -6.82 -0.13 7.11
N THR A 110 -5.60 0.35 7.11
CA THR A 110 -4.91 0.81 5.91
C THR A 110 -3.57 0.10 5.74
N PHE A 111 -3.36 -0.51 4.58
CA PHE A 111 -2.05 -0.97 4.14
C PHE A 111 -1.39 0.13 3.34
N TYR A 112 -0.30 0.68 3.83
CA TYR A 112 0.47 1.73 3.16
C TYR A 112 1.63 1.09 2.41
N HIS A 113 1.65 1.28 1.09
CA HIS A 113 2.80 0.97 0.23
C HIS A 113 3.52 2.26 -0.11
N ALA A 114 4.76 2.40 0.35
CA ALA A 114 5.53 3.62 0.30
C ALA A 114 6.65 3.54 -0.74
N LYS A 115 6.65 4.40 -1.73
CA LYS A 115 7.65 4.40 -2.80
C LYS A 115 8.16 5.78 -3.13
N HIS A 116 9.48 5.93 -3.14
CA HIS A 116 10.12 7.12 -3.70
C HIS A 116 10.40 6.91 -5.19
N GLY A 117 10.02 7.88 -5.99
CA GLY A 117 10.38 7.94 -7.40
C GLY A 117 10.56 9.38 -7.84
N LYS A 118 11.39 9.60 -8.86
CA LYS A 118 11.47 10.91 -9.50
C LYS A 118 10.15 11.19 -10.21
N LEU A 119 9.73 12.45 -10.18
CA LEU A 119 8.58 12.92 -10.95
C LEU A 119 8.94 12.83 -12.45
N THR A 120 8.35 11.87 -13.14
CA THR A 120 8.57 11.64 -14.57
C THR A 120 7.25 11.23 -15.22
N LEU A 121 7.19 11.27 -16.55
CA LEU A 121 6.05 10.72 -17.30
C LEU A 121 6.04 9.19 -17.31
N GLY A 122 7.11 8.55 -16.84
CA GLY A 122 7.19 7.08 -16.74
C GLY A 122 6.50 6.56 -15.49
N ALA A 123 5.66 5.56 -15.65
CA ALA A 123 4.86 4.97 -14.58
C ALA A 123 5.58 3.88 -13.76
N GLY A 124 6.86 3.57 -14.03
CA GLY A 124 7.55 2.40 -13.48
C GLY A 124 7.53 2.28 -11.96
N ALA A 125 7.86 3.36 -11.23
CA ALA A 125 7.84 3.35 -9.77
C ALA A 125 6.41 3.16 -9.20
N PHE A 126 5.41 3.71 -9.88
CA PHE A 126 4.01 3.54 -9.51
C PHE A 126 3.53 2.12 -9.77
N HIS A 127 3.85 1.53 -10.91
CA HIS A 127 3.49 0.14 -11.24
C HIS A 127 4.04 -0.87 -10.23
N ILE A 128 5.28 -0.67 -9.75
CA ILE A 128 5.85 -1.53 -8.70
C ILE A 128 4.99 -1.47 -7.43
N SER A 129 4.58 -0.29 -7.01
CA SER A 129 3.74 -0.12 -5.82
C SER A 129 2.35 -0.72 -6.00
N VAL A 130 1.75 -0.58 -7.19
CA VAL A 130 0.46 -1.20 -7.53
C VAL A 130 0.57 -2.71 -7.47
N SER A 131 1.61 -3.30 -8.07
CA SER A 131 1.81 -4.75 -8.06
C SER A 131 2.04 -5.32 -6.65
N GLN A 132 2.76 -4.59 -5.79
CA GLN A 132 2.92 -4.97 -4.39
C GLN A 132 1.58 -4.91 -3.63
N ALA A 133 0.81 -3.85 -3.86
CA ALA A 133 -0.50 -3.67 -3.26
C ALA A 133 -1.47 -4.79 -3.68
N GLU A 134 -1.54 -5.08 -4.98
CA GLU A 134 -2.39 -6.12 -5.55
C GLU A 134 -2.05 -7.51 -5.01
N LYS A 135 -0.76 -7.86 -4.99
CA LYS A 135 -0.26 -9.12 -4.43
C LYS A 135 -0.75 -9.34 -3.00
N ASN A 136 -0.85 -8.28 -2.21
CA ASN A 136 -1.14 -8.33 -0.78
C ASN A 136 -2.61 -8.05 -0.43
N LEU A 137 -3.49 -7.76 -1.39
CA LEU A 137 -4.92 -7.47 -1.14
C LEU A 137 -5.61 -8.54 -0.27
N GLY A 138 -5.33 -9.82 -0.52
CA GLY A 138 -5.89 -10.92 0.27
C GLY A 138 -5.52 -10.87 1.77
N ARG A 139 -4.42 -10.21 2.12
CA ARG A 139 -3.98 -10.04 3.51
C ARG A 139 -4.86 -9.09 4.33
N LEU A 140 -5.66 -8.23 3.66
CA LEU A 140 -6.67 -7.42 4.33
C LEU A 140 -7.79 -8.25 5.01
N ALA A 141 -7.89 -9.54 4.72
CA ALA A 141 -8.71 -10.47 5.49
C ALA A 141 -8.19 -10.70 6.92
N LEU A 142 -6.95 -10.32 7.21
CA LEU A 142 -6.29 -10.42 8.53
C LEU A 142 -6.33 -11.86 9.09
N PRO A 143 -5.77 -12.86 8.40
CA PRO A 143 -5.84 -14.25 8.84
C PRO A 143 -5.11 -14.40 10.19
N LYS A 144 -5.81 -14.96 11.19
CA LYS A 144 -5.33 -15.01 12.59
C LYS A 144 -3.95 -15.66 12.71
N ALA A 145 -3.75 -16.84 12.13
CA ALA A 145 -2.48 -17.55 12.21
C ALA A 145 -1.30 -16.73 11.64
N ALA A 146 -1.55 -15.95 10.57
CA ALA A 146 -0.53 -15.09 10.00
C ALA A 146 -0.23 -13.88 10.88
N ILE A 147 -1.25 -13.32 11.56
CA ILE A 147 -1.06 -12.23 12.54
C ILE A 147 -0.18 -12.70 13.70
N ASP A 148 -0.44 -13.88 14.25
CA ASP A 148 0.35 -14.43 15.36
C ASP A 148 1.84 -14.58 14.98
N THR A 149 2.11 -15.02 13.74
CA THR A 149 3.47 -15.11 13.20
C THR A 149 4.10 -13.71 13.03
N LYS A 150 3.34 -12.74 12.53
CA LYS A 150 3.79 -11.37 12.34
C LYS A 150 4.18 -10.69 13.63
N PHE A 151 3.42 -10.88 14.71
CA PHE A 151 3.76 -10.30 16.01
C PHE A 151 5.13 -10.72 16.51
N TYR A 152 5.52 -11.97 16.27
CA TYR A 152 6.86 -12.43 16.61
C TYR A 152 7.95 -11.58 15.94
N SER A 153 7.77 -11.21 14.67
CA SER A 153 8.73 -10.39 13.94
C SER A 153 8.67 -8.91 14.34
N TRP A 154 7.45 -8.38 14.63
CA TRP A 154 7.28 -6.97 15.00
C TRP A 154 7.83 -6.63 16.38
N GLU A 155 7.83 -7.59 17.31
CA GLU A 155 8.29 -7.38 18.69
C GLU A 155 9.77 -7.71 18.87
N LYS A 156 10.31 -8.64 18.09
CA LYS A 156 11.62 -9.22 18.36
C LYS A 156 12.76 -8.26 18.07
N GLU A 157 12.68 -7.50 17.00
CA GLU A 157 13.79 -6.69 16.53
C GLU A 157 13.32 -5.30 16.06
N PRO A 158 14.09 -4.25 16.35
CA PRO A 158 13.86 -2.96 15.76
C PRO A 158 14.08 -3.02 14.24
N TYR A 159 13.64 -1.99 13.55
CA TYR A 159 13.86 -1.89 12.12
C TYR A 159 15.35 -1.91 11.77
N SER A 160 15.71 -2.74 10.80
CA SER A 160 17.07 -2.83 10.27
C SER A 160 17.06 -2.77 8.75
N ASN A 161 18.08 -2.18 8.15
CA ASN A 161 18.25 -2.13 6.69
C ASN A 161 19.74 -2.18 6.34
N SER A 162 20.10 -3.00 5.36
CA SER A 162 21.47 -3.11 4.83
C SER A 162 22.52 -3.25 5.95
N ASN A 163 22.32 -4.18 6.86
CA ASN A 163 23.19 -4.46 8.02
C ASN A 163 23.30 -3.32 9.06
N LYS A 164 22.46 -2.29 8.96
CA LYS A 164 22.37 -1.24 9.98
C LYS A 164 21.15 -1.48 10.86
N VAL A 165 21.40 -1.75 12.13
CA VAL A 165 20.37 -1.86 13.16
C VAL A 165 20.09 -0.47 13.70
N THR A 166 18.81 -0.08 13.70
CA THR A 166 18.34 1.17 14.27
C THR A 166 17.69 0.93 15.64
N ALA A 167 17.19 1.98 16.29
CA ALA A 167 16.30 1.87 17.44
C ALA A 167 14.84 2.19 17.08
N ILE A 168 14.48 2.10 15.79
CA ILE A 168 13.11 2.32 15.33
C ILE A 168 12.29 1.09 15.70
N ALA A 169 11.35 1.24 16.63
CA ALA A 169 10.40 0.18 16.95
C ALA A 169 9.49 -0.11 15.77
N ARG A 170 9.23 -1.39 15.49
CA ARG A 170 8.28 -1.75 14.43
C ARG A 170 6.84 -1.44 14.82
N VAL A 171 6.45 -1.69 16.05
CA VAL A 171 5.20 -1.17 16.60
C VAL A 171 5.46 0.28 17.03
N MET A 172 5.08 1.23 16.17
CA MET A 172 5.37 2.66 16.36
C MET A 172 4.34 3.36 17.24
N ARG A 173 3.09 2.90 17.17
CA ARG A 173 1.94 3.35 17.95
C ARG A 173 1.02 2.16 18.21
N GLY A 174 0.24 2.19 19.30
CA GLY A 174 -0.80 1.19 19.55
C GLY A 174 -0.78 0.52 20.93
N GLY A 175 0.22 0.80 21.74
CA GLY A 175 0.32 0.21 23.09
C GLY A 175 0.78 -1.25 23.07
N PRO A 176 0.44 -2.04 24.10
CA PRO A 176 0.89 -3.41 24.25
C PRO A 176 0.24 -4.35 23.22
N ARG A 177 0.90 -5.45 22.92
CA ARG A 177 0.45 -6.49 21.98
C ARG A 177 -1.01 -6.90 22.21
N SER A 178 -1.39 -7.14 23.47
CA SER A 178 -2.73 -7.58 23.82
C SER A 178 -3.84 -6.64 23.33
N ASP A 179 -3.57 -5.33 23.31
CA ASP A 179 -4.53 -4.35 22.86
C ASP A 179 -4.60 -4.29 21.34
N ILE A 180 -3.45 -4.39 20.67
CA ILE A 180 -3.38 -4.47 19.21
C ILE A 180 -4.10 -5.74 18.73
N GLU A 181 -3.91 -6.88 19.37
CA GLU A 181 -4.59 -8.14 19.02
C GLU A 181 -6.12 -8.04 19.18
N LYS A 182 -6.60 -7.39 20.24
CA LYS A 182 -8.05 -7.11 20.42
C LYS A 182 -8.60 -6.26 19.30
N HIS A 183 -7.89 -5.19 18.92
CA HIS A 183 -8.30 -4.33 17.82
C HIS A 183 -8.30 -5.07 16.48
N LEU A 184 -7.25 -5.83 16.18
CA LEU A 184 -7.19 -6.66 14.96
C LEU A 184 -8.33 -7.68 14.91
N ALA A 185 -8.64 -8.34 16.01
CA ALA A 185 -9.75 -9.29 16.08
C ALA A 185 -11.11 -8.59 15.84
N ARG A 186 -11.32 -7.40 16.41
CA ARG A 186 -12.50 -6.59 16.17
C ARG A 186 -12.60 -6.17 14.70
N LEU A 187 -11.53 -5.60 14.15
CA LEU A 187 -11.48 -5.13 12.76
C LEU A 187 -11.66 -6.26 11.75
N ARG A 188 -11.15 -7.47 12.05
CA ARG A 188 -11.33 -8.64 11.19
C ARG A 188 -12.79 -9.05 11.06
N ASN A 189 -13.53 -9.02 12.17
CA ASN A 189 -14.85 -9.60 12.29
C ASN A 189 -15.99 -8.58 12.09
N SER A 190 -15.69 -7.29 12.07
CA SER A 190 -16.70 -6.25 11.89
C SER A 190 -17.00 -6.00 10.41
N PRO A 191 -18.27 -6.03 9.97
CA PRO A 191 -18.65 -5.67 8.61
C PRO A 191 -18.53 -4.16 8.34
N GLU A 192 -18.48 -3.33 9.39
CA GLU A 192 -18.42 -1.86 9.27
C GLU A 192 -17.01 -1.32 9.05
N VAL A 193 -15.99 -2.19 9.15
CA VAL A 193 -14.60 -1.77 8.98
C VAL A 193 -14.31 -1.40 7.53
N PHE A 194 -13.78 -0.21 7.34
CA PHE A 194 -13.27 0.20 6.05
C PHE A 194 -11.82 -0.28 5.87
N LYS A 195 -11.63 -1.23 4.95
CA LYS A 195 -10.33 -1.80 4.60
C LYS A 195 -9.82 -1.18 3.32
N ARG A 196 -8.63 -0.60 3.34
CA ARG A 196 -8.06 0.08 2.18
C ARG A 196 -6.57 -0.19 2.00
N VAL A 197 -6.11 -0.01 0.77
CA VAL A 197 -4.70 0.10 0.43
C VAL A 197 -4.42 1.53 0.02
N SER A 198 -3.34 2.09 0.51
CA SER A 198 -2.88 3.44 0.19
C SER A 198 -1.46 3.37 -0.40
N ILE A 199 -1.31 3.81 -1.64
CA ILE A 199 0.00 3.95 -2.26
C ILE A 199 0.50 5.36 -1.99
N VAL A 200 1.60 5.47 -1.24
CA VAL A 200 2.24 6.74 -0.90
C VAL A 200 3.46 6.91 -1.79
N THR A 201 3.39 7.82 -2.74
CA THR A 201 4.48 7.99 -3.70
C THR A 201 4.80 9.45 -4.00
N SER A 202 6.09 9.74 -4.22
CA SER A 202 6.55 11.03 -4.72
C SER A 202 6.68 11.08 -6.25
N SER A 203 6.35 10.00 -6.96
CA SER A 203 6.55 9.88 -8.41
C SER A 203 5.38 10.36 -9.25
N LEU A 204 4.24 10.66 -8.64
CA LEU A 204 3.04 11.13 -9.33
C LEU A 204 2.70 12.58 -8.97
N SER A 205 2.12 13.32 -9.94
CA SER A 205 1.52 14.63 -9.71
C SER A 205 0.08 14.62 -10.23
N LYS A 206 -0.83 15.22 -9.46
CA LYS A 206 -2.22 15.44 -9.90
C LYS A 206 -2.34 16.64 -10.85
N LYS A 207 -1.34 17.51 -10.85
CA LYS A 207 -1.26 18.63 -11.78
C LYS A 207 -0.31 18.28 -12.92
N ALA A 208 -0.79 18.45 -14.13
CA ALA A 208 0.05 18.47 -15.33
C ALA A 208 0.87 19.78 -15.37
#